data_1eb1c2029e6127ac0d3024cffa4bdf98
#
_entry.id   1eb1c2029e6127ac0d3024cffa4bdf98
#
_cell.length_a   1.000
_cell.length_b   1.000
_cell.length_c   1.000
_cell.angle_alpha   90.00
_cell.angle_beta   90.00
_cell.angle_gamma   90.00
#
_symmetry.space_group_name_H-M   'P 1'
#
loop_
_entity.id
_entity.type
_entity.pdbx_description
1 polymer ?
#
loop_
_entity_poly.entity_id
_entity_poly.type
_entity_poly.pdbx_seq_one_letter_code
_entity_poly.pdbx_strand_id
1 'polypeptide(L)'
;YGAVVMRLERAENEDAFSDDYESLVSSAVSRIENNVQSKREQARRESLQKTAQDELTRAKEQAYSEVNAAQAQLDAQRSQLDEQLKVLDAQAAQVPTGMAMPEPLASAQRQWVQADAQLKEAQQQVNTNKQEIDSRFTAEQQTIDDIAPRWYVQSRTALSGFSSLKSDISSIQSLGNAFPIVFLVVAVMMSLTTMSRLVEEDRGLIGTYLGLGYGRVTITLRYALFALLACLIGGGLGLLIGFLGIPAFLLVVIQGLYTIPDMRLEYDWLYGSLGILLFVVGVLGAALFASIRDMRQMPATLMRPKAPKAGSRILLERIRPVWKRMSFLNKVTARNIFRFKSRLIMTVGGVAGCAALILCGLAINDTVAALGPNQYRGVDQYDMFAMTADGDEDELHSKLVQDGKTTTIMETRIESGEITNGEGSSTSVQLTIIPESQLGELNT
;
A
#
# COMPACT_ATOMS: atom_id res chain seq x y z
N TYR A 1 27.08 -8.38 5.32
CA TYR A 1 25.74 -7.95 5.67
C TYR A 1 25.27 -6.96 4.61
N GLY A 2 24.06 -7.16 4.08
CA GLY A 2 23.50 -6.33 3.00
C GLY A 2 22.68 -5.12 3.46
N ALA A 3 22.37 -4.98 4.77
CA ALA A 3 21.57 -3.89 5.29
C ALA A 3 22.05 -3.41 6.67
N VAL A 4 21.85 -2.11 6.93
CA VAL A 4 22.10 -1.47 8.23
C VAL A 4 20.80 -0.83 8.70
N VAL A 5 20.37 -1.19 9.91
CA VAL A 5 19.19 -0.60 10.54
C VAL A 5 19.63 0.54 11.45
N MET A 6 18.99 1.69 11.34
CA MET A 6 19.28 2.88 12.12
C MET A 6 18.08 3.31 12.95
N ARG A 7 18.32 3.81 14.16
CA ARG A 7 17.31 4.43 15.02
C ARG A 7 17.67 5.91 15.24
N LEU A 8 16.69 6.78 15.12
CA LEU A 8 16.87 8.21 15.34
C LEU A 8 16.50 8.55 16.78
N GLU A 9 17.43 9.10 17.56
CA GLU A 9 17.22 9.48 18.95
C GLU A 9 16.08 10.50 19.11
N ARG A 10 15.95 11.47 18.19
CA ARG A 10 14.88 12.47 18.21
C ARG A 10 13.50 11.91 17.88
N ALA A 11 13.43 10.78 17.20
CA ALA A 11 12.17 10.16 16.82
C ALA A 11 11.70 9.09 17.84
N GLU A 12 12.47 8.87 18.92
CA GLU A 12 12.17 7.85 19.91
C GLU A 12 10.90 8.15 20.73
N ASN A 13 10.64 9.43 20.97
CA ASN A 13 9.49 9.88 21.77
C ASN A 13 8.29 10.31 20.92
N GLU A 14 8.41 10.27 19.59
CA GLU A 14 7.32 10.61 18.68
C GLU A 14 6.49 9.40 18.31
N ASP A 15 5.19 9.63 18.10
CA ASP A 15 4.31 8.59 17.57
C ASP A 15 4.77 8.20 16.16
N ALA A 16 5.01 6.91 15.93
CA ALA A 16 5.51 6.37 14.67
C ALA A 16 4.59 6.64 13.46
N PHE A 17 3.34 7.00 13.70
CA PHE A 17 2.33 7.31 12.67
C PHE A 17 2.05 8.81 12.53
N SER A 18 2.71 9.67 13.34
CA SER A 18 2.55 11.13 13.28
C SER A 18 3.31 11.75 12.10
N ASP A 19 2.82 12.89 11.63
CA ASP A 19 3.48 13.70 10.60
C ASP A 19 4.85 14.24 11.08
N ASP A 20 4.99 14.51 12.37
CA ASP A 20 6.24 14.96 12.98
C ASP A 20 7.32 13.87 12.90
N TYR A 21 6.96 12.61 13.20
CA TYR A 21 7.85 11.47 13.02
C TYR A 21 8.28 11.33 11.56
N GLU A 22 7.33 11.41 10.63
CA GLU A 22 7.60 11.28 9.19
C GLU A 22 8.55 12.37 8.69
N SER A 23 8.34 13.62 9.14
CA SER A 23 9.19 14.77 8.79
C SER A 23 10.63 14.62 9.32
N LEU A 24 10.79 14.10 10.53
CA LEU A 24 12.10 13.83 11.13
C LEU A 24 12.85 12.73 10.37
N VAL A 25 12.15 11.64 10.04
CA VAL A 25 12.74 10.51 9.33
C VAL A 25 13.10 10.90 7.90
N SER A 26 12.21 11.57 7.16
CA SER A 26 12.47 12.03 5.79
C SER A 26 13.65 13.00 5.71
N SER A 27 13.75 13.92 6.67
CA SER A 27 14.89 14.82 6.80
C SER A 27 16.22 14.09 7.07
N ALA A 28 16.17 12.98 7.82
CA ALA A 28 17.35 12.15 8.07
C ALA A 28 17.72 11.34 6.83
N VAL A 29 16.76 10.75 6.13
CA VAL A 29 16.96 10.04 4.85
C VAL A 29 17.63 10.97 3.85
N SER A 30 17.06 12.15 3.60
CA SER A 30 17.63 13.13 2.66
C SER A 30 19.05 13.57 3.03
N ARG A 31 19.37 13.70 4.33
CA ARG A 31 20.74 14.01 4.76
C ARG A 31 21.70 12.87 4.48
N ILE A 32 21.27 11.64 4.62
CA ILE A 32 22.11 10.46 4.34
C ILE A 32 22.31 10.32 2.83
N GLU A 33 21.27 10.47 2.03
CA GLU A 33 21.33 10.45 0.56
C GLU A 33 22.30 11.52 0.05
N ASN A 34 22.12 12.76 0.45
CA ASN A 34 22.94 13.88 -0.04
C ASN A 34 24.40 13.85 0.42
N ASN A 35 24.70 13.33 1.63
CA ASN A 35 26.04 13.45 2.22
C ASN A 35 26.83 12.16 2.26
N VAL A 36 26.17 10.99 2.26
CA VAL A 36 26.80 9.70 2.53
C VAL A 36 26.68 8.73 1.36
N GLN A 37 25.52 8.69 0.71
CA GLN A 37 25.19 7.69 -0.31
C GLN A 37 26.22 7.64 -1.44
N SER A 38 26.47 8.75 -2.11
CA SER A 38 27.38 8.81 -3.25
C SER A 38 28.81 8.35 -2.90
N LYS A 39 29.31 8.76 -1.74
CA LYS A 39 30.63 8.36 -1.25
C LYS A 39 30.71 6.86 -0.96
N ARG A 40 29.63 6.29 -0.41
CA ARG A 40 29.58 4.86 -0.09
C ARG A 40 29.37 4.00 -1.32
N GLU A 41 28.58 4.44 -2.28
CA GLU A 41 28.44 3.78 -3.58
C GLU A 41 29.77 3.75 -4.32
N GLN A 42 30.50 4.87 -4.34
CA GLN A 42 31.82 4.92 -4.94
C GLN A 42 32.81 3.98 -4.24
N ALA A 43 32.90 4.04 -2.90
CA ALA A 43 33.80 3.18 -2.14
C ALA A 43 33.44 1.68 -2.32
N ARG A 44 32.16 1.35 -2.42
CA ARG A 44 31.71 -0.02 -2.68
C ARG A 44 32.03 -0.46 -4.10
N ARG A 45 31.85 0.41 -5.09
CA ARG A 45 32.21 0.17 -6.48
C ARG A 45 33.72 -0.14 -6.58
N GLU A 46 34.56 0.74 -6.04
CA GLU A 46 36.00 0.55 -6.04
C GLU A 46 36.42 -0.78 -5.37
N SER A 47 35.81 -1.12 -4.23
CA SER A 47 36.06 -2.38 -3.56
C SER A 47 35.65 -3.60 -4.37
N LEU A 48 34.48 -3.59 -5.00
CA LEU A 48 33.98 -4.70 -5.82
C LEU A 48 34.80 -4.84 -7.10
N GLN A 49 35.07 -3.73 -7.80
CA GLN A 49 35.89 -3.72 -9.01
C GLN A 49 37.31 -4.24 -8.70
N LYS A 50 37.92 -3.82 -7.60
CA LYS A 50 39.24 -4.31 -7.19
C LYS A 50 39.24 -5.82 -6.96
N THR A 51 38.27 -6.33 -6.20
CA THR A 51 38.16 -7.78 -5.91
C THR A 51 37.96 -8.59 -7.19
N ALA A 52 37.03 -8.16 -8.05
CA ALA A 52 36.79 -8.81 -9.32
C ALA A 52 38.00 -8.72 -10.28
N GLN A 53 38.69 -7.58 -10.30
CA GLN A 53 39.89 -7.41 -11.09
C GLN A 53 41.04 -8.32 -10.62
N ASP A 54 41.21 -8.50 -9.30
CA ASP A 54 42.20 -9.41 -8.74
C ASP A 54 41.89 -10.88 -9.11
N GLU A 55 40.62 -11.25 -9.10
CA GLU A 55 40.17 -12.60 -9.51
C GLU A 55 40.36 -12.79 -11.04
N LEU A 56 39.98 -11.83 -11.84
CA LEU A 56 40.17 -11.85 -13.30
C LEU A 56 41.63 -11.98 -13.65
N THR A 57 42.51 -11.23 -12.98
CA THR A 57 43.96 -11.28 -13.18
C THR A 57 44.52 -12.67 -12.92
N ARG A 58 44.13 -13.29 -11.81
CA ARG A 58 44.55 -14.66 -11.46
C ARG A 58 44.06 -15.70 -12.50
N ALA A 59 42.77 -15.58 -12.88
CA ALA A 59 42.20 -16.46 -13.91
C ALA A 59 42.92 -16.31 -15.25
N LYS A 60 43.26 -15.07 -15.61
CA LYS A 60 44.02 -14.74 -16.81
C LYS A 60 45.43 -15.33 -16.80
N GLU A 61 46.16 -15.16 -15.68
CA GLU A 61 47.48 -15.74 -15.50
C GLU A 61 47.45 -17.26 -15.64
N GLN A 62 46.47 -17.95 -15.04
CA GLN A 62 46.30 -19.38 -15.12
C GLN A 62 46.02 -19.83 -16.56
N ALA A 63 45.05 -19.22 -17.23
CA ALA A 63 44.69 -19.57 -18.60
C ALA A 63 45.84 -19.35 -19.60
N TYR A 64 46.58 -18.24 -19.47
CA TYR A 64 47.74 -17.99 -20.31
C TYR A 64 48.91 -18.91 -19.99
N SER A 65 49.09 -19.35 -18.74
CA SER A 65 50.11 -20.34 -18.37
C SER A 65 49.89 -21.66 -19.11
N GLU A 66 48.64 -22.12 -19.22
CA GLU A 66 48.28 -23.32 -19.98
C GLU A 66 48.52 -23.17 -21.48
N VAL A 67 48.09 -22.02 -22.09
CA VAL A 67 48.32 -21.72 -23.49
C VAL A 67 49.81 -21.62 -23.83
N ASN A 68 50.58 -20.93 -22.95
CA ASN A 68 52.02 -20.79 -23.14
C ASN A 68 52.77 -22.12 -23.03
N ALA A 69 52.32 -23.00 -22.12
CA ALA A 69 52.86 -24.36 -22.00
C ALA A 69 52.60 -25.17 -23.28
N ALA A 70 51.38 -25.12 -23.79
CA ALA A 70 51.01 -25.79 -25.03
C ALA A 70 51.82 -25.22 -26.23
N GLN A 71 51.98 -23.88 -26.35
CA GLN A 71 52.79 -23.27 -27.35
C GLN A 71 54.27 -23.71 -27.28
N ALA A 72 54.86 -23.75 -26.06
CA ALA A 72 56.24 -24.19 -25.89
C ALA A 72 56.46 -25.64 -26.30
N GLN A 73 55.50 -26.51 -26.08
CA GLN A 73 55.51 -27.90 -26.56
C GLN A 73 55.46 -27.98 -28.10
N LEU A 74 54.60 -27.18 -28.74
CA LEU A 74 54.51 -27.11 -30.19
C LEU A 74 55.82 -26.55 -30.82
N ASP A 75 56.40 -25.51 -30.21
CA ASP A 75 57.68 -24.95 -30.67
C ASP A 75 58.82 -25.96 -30.56
N ALA A 76 58.87 -26.74 -29.50
CA ALA A 76 59.84 -27.83 -29.33
C ALA A 76 59.63 -28.96 -30.37
N GLN A 77 58.37 -29.37 -30.61
CA GLN A 77 58.06 -30.35 -31.66
C GLN A 77 58.40 -29.80 -33.07
N ARG A 78 58.15 -28.56 -33.31
CA ARG A 78 58.49 -27.87 -34.57
C ARG A 78 59.99 -27.91 -34.83
N SER A 79 60.76 -27.52 -33.81
CA SER A 79 62.23 -27.56 -33.87
C SER A 79 62.78 -28.97 -34.17
N GLN A 80 62.23 -30.02 -33.59
CA GLN A 80 62.60 -31.40 -33.85
C GLN A 80 62.21 -31.81 -35.29
N LEU A 81 61.04 -31.40 -35.74
CA LEU A 81 60.58 -31.70 -37.10
C LEU A 81 61.42 -31.00 -38.17
N ASP A 82 61.81 -29.74 -37.91
CA ASP A 82 62.67 -28.97 -38.80
C ASP A 82 64.11 -29.54 -38.87
N GLU A 83 64.62 -30.10 -37.74
CA GLU A 83 65.88 -30.79 -37.75
C GLU A 83 65.82 -32.14 -38.54
N GLN A 84 64.70 -32.89 -38.41
CA GLN A 84 64.48 -34.05 -39.23
C GLN A 84 64.40 -33.71 -40.71
N LEU A 85 63.79 -32.57 -41.09
CA LEU A 85 63.72 -32.13 -42.46
C LEU A 85 65.12 -31.88 -43.03
N LYS A 86 65.97 -31.18 -42.28
CA LYS A 86 67.38 -30.95 -42.71
C LYS A 86 68.14 -32.26 -42.99
N VAL A 87 67.94 -33.28 -42.17
CA VAL A 87 68.54 -34.59 -42.37
C VAL A 87 67.97 -35.28 -43.59
N LEU A 88 66.68 -35.24 -43.81
CA LEU A 88 65.98 -35.76 -44.99
C LEU A 88 66.43 -35.08 -46.27
N ASP A 89 66.56 -33.74 -46.29
CA ASP A 89 66.99 -32.96 -47.42
C ASP A 89 68.49 -33.27 -47.76
N ALA A 90 69.33 -33.42 -46.74
CA ALA A 90 70.73 -33.80 -46.96
C ALA A 90 70.85 -35.21 -47.56
N GLN A 91 69.97 -36.16 -47.14
CA GLN A 91 69.96 -37.51 -47.69
C GLN A 91 69.36 -37.53 -49.11
N ALA A 92 68.32 -36.69 -49.38
CA ALA A 92 67.72 -36.53 -50.70
C ALA A 92 68.73 -35.92 -51.72
N ALA A 93 69.59 -35.01 -51.26
CA ALA A 93 70.64 -34.40 -52.12
C ALA A 93 71.71 -35.41 -52.55
N GLN A 94 71.85 -36.54 -51.87
CA GLN A 94 72.79 -37.59 -52.24
C GLN A 94 72.23 -38.58 -53.28
N VAL A 95 70.94 -38.48 -53.65
CA VAL A 95 70.34 -39.33 -54.69
C VAL A 95 70.70 -38.78 -56.06
N PRO A 96 71.30 -39.58 -56.97
CA PRO A 96 71.70 -39.11 -58.28
C PRO A 96 70.53 -38.60 -59.10
N THR A 97 70.79 -37.48 -59.85
CA THR A 97 69.74 -36.85 -60.64
C THR A 97 69.21 -37.81 -61.74
N GLY A 98 67.93 -38.13 -61.70
CA GLY A 98 67.26 -39.04 -62.61
C GLY A 98 66.89 -40.47 -62.02
N MET A 99 67.30 -40.78 -60.81
CA MET A 99 66.81 -41.95 -60.09
C MET A 99 65.58 -41.64 -59.28
N ALA A 100 64.70 -42.67 -59.18
CA ALA A 100 63.54 -42.58 -58.28
C ALA A 100 64.04 -42.60 -56.81
N MET A 101 63.39 -41.78 -55.95
CA MET A 101 63.72 -41.70 -54.52
C MET A 101 63.55 -43.10 -53.86
N PRO A 102 64.55 -43.54 -53.10
CA PRO A 102 64.40 -44.80 -52.37
C PRO A 102 63.19 -44.85 -51.47
N GLU A 103 62.45 -45.96 -51.42
CA GLU A 103 61.22 -46.13 -50.60
C GLU A 103 61.38 -45.73 -49.13
N PRO A 104 62.46 -46.01 -48.45
CA PRO A 104 62.62 -45.55 -47.05
C PRO A 104 62.64 -44.02 -46.93
N LEU A 105 63.24 -43.30 -47.88
CA LEU A 105 63.31 -41.86 -47.88
C LEU A 105 61.99 -41.23 -48.31
N ALA A 106 61.30 -41.82 -49.27
CA ALA A 106 59.94 -41.39 -49.69
C ALA A 106 58.90 -41.59 -48.59
N SER A 107 59.00 -42.67 -47.80
CA SER A 107 58.13 -42.93 -46.65
C SER A 107 58.41 -41.97 -45.52
N ALA A 108 59.70 -41.67 -45.21
CA ALA A 108 60.07 -40.66 -44.21
C ALA A 108 59.59 -39.24 -44.56
N GLN A 109 59.68 -38.88 -45.86
CA GLN A 109 59.16 -37.58 -46.32
C GLN A 109 57.65 -37.52 -46.21
N ARG A 110 56.91 -38.60 -46.51
CA ARG A 110 55.42 -38.65 -46.28
C ARG A 110 55.07 -38.52 -44.79
N GLN A 111 55.81 -39.21 -43.90
CA GLN A 111 55.65 -39.06 -42.47
C GLN A 111 55.90 -37.65 -41.98
N TRP A 112 56.97 -37.00 -42.50
CA TRP A 112 57.25 -35.59 -42.16
C TRP A 112 56.11 -34.70 -42.60
N VAL A 113 55.59 -34.82 -43.81
CA VAL A 113 54.46 -34.03 -44.32
C VAL A 113 53.21 -34.19 -43.48
N GLN A 114 52.95 -35.43 -43.02
CA GLN A 114 51.83 -35.72 -42.14
C GLN A 114 52.03 -35.09 -40.76
N ALA A 115 53.23 -35.16 -40.20
CA ALA A 115 53.57 -34.56 -38.93
C ALA A 115 53.54 -33.00 -38.96
N ASP A 116 54.01 -32.39 -40.07
CA ASP A 116 53.92 -30.96 -40.29
C ASP A 116 52.46 -30.47 -40.42
N ALA A 117 51.62 -31.25 -41.11
CA ALA A 117 50.17 -30.96 -41.18
C ALA A 117 49.49 -31.01 -39.80
N GLN A 118 49.77 -32.05 -39.04
CA GLN A 118 49.24 -32.18 -37.65
C GLN A 118 49.74 -31.04 -36.72
N LEU A 119 50.99 -30.65 -36.86
CA LEU A 119 51.56 -29.55 -36.10
C LEU A 119 50.95 -28.19 -36.46
N LYS A 120 50.68 -27.95 -37.74
CA LYS A 120 49.93 -26.78 -38.19
C LYS A 120 48.51 -26.72 -37.70
N GLU A 121 47.81 -27.85 -37.68
CA GLU A 121 46.47 -27.93 -37.10
C GLU A 121 46.47 -27.68 -35.60
N ALA A 122 47.38 -28.29 -34.86
CA ALA A 122 47.53 -28.01 -33.42
C ALA A 122 47.88 -26.52 -33.14
N GLN A 123 48.73 -25.91 -33.99
CA GLN A 123 49.02 -24.49 -33.87
C GLN A 123 47.82 -23.60 -34.12
N GLN A 124 46.97 -23.96 -35.12
CA GLN A 124 45.69 -23.24 -35.32
C GLN A 124 44.79 -23.38 -34.15
N GLN A 125 44.71 -24.57 -33.52
CA GLN A 125 43.89 -24.77 -32.32
C GLN A 125 44.36 -23.97 -31.13
N VAL A 126 45.66 -23.87 -30.86
CA VAL A 126 46.20 -22.98 -29.82
C VAL A 126 45.91 -21.51 -30.11
N ASN A 127 46.01 -21.07 -31.38
CA ASN A 127 45.66 -19.70 -31.77
C ASN A 127 44.17 -19.39 -31.57
N THR A 128 43.27 -20.33 -31.92
CA THR A 128 41.82 -20.21 -31.70
C THR A 128 41.49 -20.14 -30.23
N ASN A 129 42.06 -21.04 -29.42
CA ASN A 129 41.86 -21.04 -27.96
C ASN A 129 42.32 -19.71 -27.33
N LYS A 130 43.46 -19.18 -27.83
CA LYS A 130 43.98 -17.88 -27.37
C LYS A 130 43.00 -16.75 -27.68
N GLN A 131 42.44 -16.74 -28.90
CA GLN A 131 41.44 -15.71 -29.29
C GLN A 131 40.14 -15.85 -28.47
N GLU A 132 39.67 -17.06 -28.19
CA GLU A 132 38.50 -17.30 -27.34
C GLU A 132 38.76 -16.80 -25.93
N ILE A 133 39.93 -17.09 -25.35
CA ILE A 133 40.33 -16.63 -24.03
C ILE A 133 40.38 -15.08 -24.00
N ASP A 134 40.98 -14.46 -25.02
CA ASP A 134 41.09 -13.00 -25.11
C ASP A 134 39.70 -12.34 -25.21
N SER A 135 38.79 -12.90 -26.02
CA SER A 135 37.43 -12.39 -26.16
C SER A 135 36.63 -12.54 -24.87
N ARG A 136 36.77 -13.68 -24.20
CA ARG A 136 36.10 -13.93 -22.91
C ARG A 136 36.58 -12.95 -21.82
N PHE A 137 37.87 -12.77 -21.67
CA PHE A 137 38.41 -11.83 -20.67
C PHE A 137 38.07 -10.37 -20.98
N THR A 138 37.91 -10.02 -22.25
CA THR A 138 37.43 -8.70 -22.64
C THR A 138 36.00 -8.47 -22.23
N ALA A 139 35.12 -9.47 -22.41
CA ALA A 139 33.72 -9.39 -21.97
C ALA A 139 33.61 -9.34 -20.43
N GLU A 140 34.38 -10.15 -19.73
CA GLU A 140 34.41 -10.12 -18.26
C GLU A 140 34.94 -8.78 -17.72
N GLN A 141 35.93 -8.16 -18.40
CA GLN A 141 36.42 -6.84 -18.03
C GLN A 141 35.32 -5.77 -18.18
N GLN A 142 34.53 -5.80 -19.26
CA GLN A 142 33.39 -4.90 -19.42
C GLN A 142 32.38 -5.08 -18.29
N THR A 143 32.08 -6.30 -17.91
CA THR A 143 31.19 -6.58 -16.77
C THR A 143 31.71 -5.99 -15.46
N ILE A 144 33.02 -6.02 -15.23
CA ILE A 144 33.66 -5.41 -14.06
C ILE A 144 33.53 -3.87 -14.11
N ASP A 145 33.76 -3.28 -15.28
CA ASP A 145 33.65 -1.83 -15.47
C ASP A 145 32.22 -1.32 -15.28
N ASP A 146 31.23 -2.14 -15.61
CA ASP A 146 29.79 -1.85 -15.48
C ASP A 146 29.25 -2.08 -14.04
N ILE A 147 30.06 -2.54 -13.10
CA ILE A 147 29.64 -2.69 -11.72
C ILE A 147 29.20 -1.34 -11.15
N ALA A 148 27.90 -1.20 -10.89
CA ALA A 148 27.29 0.00 -10.34
C ALA A 148 26.44 -0.35 -9.11
N PRO A 149 27.06 -0.54 -7.94
CA PRO A 149 26.32 -0.82 -6.71
C PRO A 149 25.45 0.37 -6.35
N ARG A 150 24.18 0.12 -6.03
CA ARG A 150 23.25 1.15 -5.56
C ARG A 150 23.00 0.98 -4.08
N TRP A 151 22.96 2.08 -3.39
CA TRP A 151 22.53 2.18 -2.01
C TRP A 151 21.09 2.69 -1.95
N TYR A 152 20.27 2.02 -1.16
CA TYR A 152 18.91 2.46 -0.93
C TYR A 152 18.80 2.88 0.53
N VAL A 153 18.39 4.12 0.77
CA VAL A 153 18.07 4.64 2.10
C VAL A 153 16.57 4.67 2.20
N GLN A 154 15.99 3.76 2.96
CA GLN A 154 14.56 3.61 3.04
C GLN A 154 14.06 3.90 4.45
N SER A 155 12.92 4.57 4.55
CA SER A 155 12.18 4.72 5.79
C SER A 155 11.32 3.47 6.07
N ARG A 156 10.67 3.42 7.22
CA ARG A 156 9.72 2.34 7.55
C ARG A 156 8.55 2.28 6.56
N THR A 157 8.22 3.38 5.89
CA THR A 157 7.13 3.45 4.90
C THR A 157 7.38 2.56 3.68
N ALA A 158 8.63 2.23 3.38
CA ALA A 158 8.98 1.27 2.33
C ALA A 158 8.67 -0.19 2.71
N LEU A 159 8.43 -0.47 4.00
CA LEU A 159 8.00 -1.78 4.45
C LEU A 159 6.48 -1.92 4.24
N SER A 160 6.06 -2.86 3.39
CA SER A 160 4.65 -3.07 3.07
C SER A 160 3.77 -3.27 4.33
N GLY A 161 4.26 -4.03 5.31
CA GLY A 161 3.54 -4.24 6.57
C GLY A 161 3.32 -2.94 7.37
N PHE A 162 4.30 -2.03 7.39
CA PHE A 162 4.14 -0.74 8.06
C PHE A 162 3.19 0.20 7.32
N SER A 163 3.31 0.28 6.00
CA SER A 163 2.44 1.13 5.18
C SER A 163 0.98 0.65 5.20
N SER A 164 0.75 -0.66 5.18
CA SER A 164 -0.58 -1.24 5.33
C SER A 164 -1.19 -0.92 6.70
N LEU A 165 -0.41 -1.12 7.78
CA LEU A 165 -0.86 -0.79 9.13
C LEU A 165 -1.17 0.72 9.28
N LYS A 166 -0.34 1.60 8.72
CA LYS A 166 -0.58 3.05 8.70
C LYS A 166 -1.88 3.39 7.97
N SER A 167 -2.12 2.76 6.83
CA SER A 167 -3.36 2.94 6.04
C SER A 167 -4.60 2.48 6.81
N ASP A 168 -4.52 1.32 7.47
CA ASP A 168 -5.62 0.78 8.27
C ASP A 168 -5.94 1.68 9.48
N ILE A 169 -4.91 2.14 10.19
CA ILE A 169 -5.07 3.08 11.31
C ILE A 169 -5.71 4.39 10.83
N SER A 170 -5.23 4.96 9.70
CA SER A 170 -5.79 6.19 9.13
C SER A 170 -7.26 6.02 8.73
N SER A 171 -7.61 4.86 8.17
CA SER A 171 -8.99 4.53 7.82
C SER A 171 -9.88 4.44 9.06
N ILE A 172 -9.42 3.74 10.10
CA ILE A 172 -10.13 3.64 11.40
C ILE A 172 -10.28 5.03 12.03
N GLN A 173 -9.25 5.88 12.01
CA GLN A 173 -9.29 7.22 12.55
C GLN A 173 -10.28 8.12 11.79
N SER A 174 -10.33 8.01 10.47
CA SER A 174 -11.29 8.75 9.63
C SER A 174 -12.73 8.39 9.96
N LEU A 175 -13.00 7.09 10.15
CA LEU A 175 -14.30 6.60 10.62
C LEU A 175 -14.59 7.10 12.04
N GLY A 176 -13.60 7.00 12.94
CA GLY A 176 -13.70 7.47 14.32
C GLY A 176 -14.00 8.96 14.44
N ASN A 177 -13.60 9.79 13.50
CA ASN A 177 -13.90 11.21 13.47
C ASN A 177 -15.27 11.52 12.85
N ALA A 178 -15.69 10.80 11.81
CA ALA A 178 -16.93 11.07 11.09
C ALA A 178 -18.19 10.62 11.85
N PHE A 179 -18.18 9.42 12.43
CA PHE A 179 -19.34 8.83 13.07
C PHE A 179 -19.84 9.61 14.28
N PRO A 180 -19.00 10.10 15.23
CA PRO A 180 -19.48 10.86 16.39
C PRO A 180 -20.24 12.12 16.01
N ILE A 181 -19.86 12.80 14.92
CA ILE A 181 -20.54 14.01 14.45
C ILE A 181 -21.99 13.66 14.01
N VAL A 182 -22.15 12.58 13.23
CA VAL A 182 -23.46 12.15 12.77
C VAL A 182 -24.33 11.72 13.96
N PHE A 183 -23.77 10.93 14.88
CA PHE A 183 -24.47 10.51 16.09
C PHE A 183 -24.89 11.70 16.95
N LEU A 184 -24.03 12.70 17.11
CA LEU A 184 -24.34 13.92 17.87
C LEU A 184 -25.52 14.66 17.25
N VAL A 185 -25.53 14.85 15.93
CA VAL A 185 -26.64 15.51 15.21
C VAL A 185 -27.95 14.75 15.42
N VAL A 186 -27.93 13.43 15.27
CA VAL A 186 -29.11 12.59 15.49
C VAL A 186 -29.58 12.69 16.95
N ALA A 187 -28.67 12.59 17.93
CA ALA A 187 -29.00 12.70 19.35
C ALA A 187 -29.62 14.05 19.70
N VAL A 188 -29.07 15.13 19.19
CA VAL A 188 -29.63 16.50 19.38
C VAL A 188 -31.04 16.61 18.77
N MET A 189 -31.25 16.10 17.57
CA MET A 189 -32.57 16.11 16.93
C MET A 189 -33.60 15.28 17.68
N MET A 190 -33.23 14.10 18.14
CA MET A 190 -34.10 13.23 18.98
C MET A 190 -34.42 13.88 20.32
N SER A 191 -33.40 14.50 20.96
CA SER A 191 -33.58 15.23 22.23
C SER A 191 -34.51 16.43 22.05
N LEU A 192 -34.33 17.22 20.99
CA LEU A 192 -35.25 18.33 20.65
C LEU A 192 -36.67 17.86 20.47
N THR A 193 -36.87 16.74 19.78
CA THR A 193 -38.21 16.17 19.56
C THR A 193 -38.85 15.74 20.87
N THR A 194 -38.12 14.98 21.68
CA THR A 194 -38.61 14.45 22.97
C THR A 194 -38.88 15.57 23.97
N MET A 195 -37.95 16.54 24.11
CA MET A 195 -38.13 17.67 25.03
C MET A 195 -39.25 18.61 24.59
N SER A 196 -39.39 18.88 23.29
CA SER A 196 -40.51 19.67 22.77
C SER A 196 -41.86 19.02 23.05
N ARG A 197 -41.92 17.68 22.95
CA ARG A 197 -43.11 16.91 23.30
C ARG A 197 -43.42 16.95 24.79
N LEU A 198 -42.42 16.70 25.64
CA LEU A 198 -42.56 16.72 27.11
C LEU A 198 -43.02 18.08 27.60
N VAL A 199 -42.42 19.18 27.11
CA VAL A 199 -42.83 20.55 27.45
C VAL A 199 -44.25 20.85 26.96
N GLU A 200 -44.64 20.34 25.80
CA GLU A 200 -45.99 20.53 25.26
C GLU A 200 -47.05 19.75 26.03
N GLU A 201 -46.75 18.55 26.50
CA GLU A 201 -47.62 17.74 27.40
C GLU A 201 -47.75 18.38 28.78
N ASP A 202 -46.67 18.89 29.37
CA ASP A 202 -46.65 19.58 30.64
C ASP A 202 -47.14 21.05 30.59
N ARG A 203 -47.58 21.55 29.47
CA ARG A 203 -47.92 22.96 29.25
C ARG A 203 -48.90 23.54 30.27
N GLY A 204 -49.94 22.78 30.66
CA GLY A 204 -50.89 23.15 31.68
C GLY A 204 -50.26 23.32 33.06
N LEU A 205 -49.42 22.35 33.45
CA LEU A 205 -48.66 22.38 34.70
C LEU A 205 -47.68 23.56 34.74
N ILE A 206 -46.98 23.84 33.62
CA ILE A 206 -46.08 24.97 33.51
C ILE A 206 -46.85 26.29 33.71
N GLY A 207 -48.05 26.41 33.10
CA GLY A 207 -48.94 27.57 33.29
C GLY A 207 -49.37 27.75 34.73
N THR A 208 -49.71 26.65 35.43
CA THR A 208 -50.06 26.67 36.87
C THR A 208 -48.90 27.11 37.75
N TYR A 209 -47.70 26.57 37.52
CA TYR A 209 -46.50 26.98 38.31
C TYR A 209 -46.14 28.43 38.08
N LEU A 210 -46.22 28.91 36.85
CA LEU A 210 -46.01 30.33 36.55
C LEU A 210 -47.08 31.24 37.21
N GLY A 211 -48.35 30.77 37.25
CA GLY A 211 -49.46 31.46 37.90
C GLY A 211 -49.30 31.53 39.43
N LEU A 212 -48.67 30.51 40.03
CA LEU A 212 -48.33 30.45 41.46
C LEU A 212 -47.08 31.26 41.80
N GLY A 213 -46.41 31.90 40.82
CA GLY A 213 -45.27 32.76 41.02
C GLY A 213 -43.90 32.09 40.96
N TYR A 214 -43.83 30.81 40.55
CA TYR A 214 -42.54 30.16 40.32
C TYR A 214 -41.79 30.84 39.13
N GLY A 215 -40.47 31.01 39.32
CA GLY A 215 -39.62 31.60 38.29
C GLY A 215 -39.46 30.70 37.05
N ARG A 216 -39.37 31.29 35.87
CA ARG A 216 -39.14 30.57 34.61
C ARG A 216 -37.89 29.71 34.65
N VAL A 217 -36.83 30.20 35.31
CA VAL A 217 -35.56 29.48 35.46
C VAL A 217 -35.76 28.20 36.25
N THR A 218 -36.52 28.22 37.38
CA THR A 218 -36.78 27.06 38.23
C THR A 218 -37.53 25.97 37.46
N ILE A 219 -38.48 26.38 36.63
CA ILE A 219 -39.24 25.41 35.79
C ILE A 219 -38.36 24.84 34.69
N THR A 220 -37.54 25.69 34.03
CA THR A 220 -36.59 25.23 33.01
C THR A 220 -35.56 24.27 33.60
N LEU A 221 -35.10 24.53 34.82
CA LEU A 221 -34.11 23.67 35.50
C LEU A 221 -34.59 22.23 35.68
N ARG A 222 -35.90 21.99 35.86
CA ARG A 222 -36.50 20.64 35.92
C ARG A 222 -36.21 19.86 34.63
N TYR A 223 -36.43 20.48 33.48
CA TYR A 223 -36.19 19.84 32.17
C TYR A 223 -34.69 19.73 31.87
N ALA A 224 -33.90 20.70 32.29
CA ALA A 224 -32.44 20.64 32.19
C ALA A 224 -31.86 19.51 33.04
N LEU A 225 -32.33 19.35 34.27
CA LEU A 225 -31.95 18.23 35.16
C LEU A 225 -32.31 16.86 34.56
N PHE A 226 -33.51 16.73 34.03
CA PHE A 226 -33.92 15.49 33.35
C PHE A 226 -33.00 15.17 32.18
N ALA A 227 -32.69 16.15 31.30
CA ALA A 227 -31.78 15.98 30.19
C ALA A 227 -30.36 15.63 30.64
N LEU A 228 -29.87 16.32 31.69
CA LEU A 228 -28.55 16.08 32.26
C LEU A 228 -28.42 14.66 32.84
N LEU A 229 -29.40 14.21 33.62
CA LEU A 229 -29.40 12.85 34.19
C LEU A 229 -29.44 11.79 33.08
N ALA A 230 -30.29 12.00 32.08
CA ALA A 230 -30.33 11.10 30.92
C ALA A 230 -28.99 11.03 30.17
N CYS A 231 -28.30 12.16 30.00
CA CYS A 231 -26.98 12.22 29.39
C CYS A 231 -25.89 11.56 30.25
N LEU A 232 -25.91 11.79 31.57
CA LEU A 232 -24.92 11.19 32.45
C LEU A 232 -25.06 9.66 32.54
N ILE A 233 -26.27 9.18 32.65
CA ILE A 233 -26.55 7.73 32.72
C ILE A 233 -26.26 7.10 31.33
N GLY A 234 -26.81 7.65 30.26
CA GLY A 234 -26.62 7.13 28.90
C GLY A 234 -25.18 7.27 28.43
N GLY A 235 -24.54 8.42 28.72
CA GLY A 235 -23.15 8.67 28.38
C GLY A 235 -22.18 7.79 29.17
N GLY A 236 -22.43 7.61 30.47
CA GLY A 236 -21.63 6.72 31.33
C GLY A 236 -21.71 5.25 30.91
N LEU A 237 -22.92 4.74 30.64
CA LEU A 237 -23.11 3.39 30.11
C LEU A 237 -22.53 3.24 28.71
N GLY A 238 -22.71 4.25 27.84
CA GLY A 238 -22.14 4.27 26.49
C GLY A 238 -20.63 4.25 26.51
N LEU A 239 -20.00 5.01 27.40
CA LEU A 239 -18.54 5.01 27.57
C LEU A 239 -18.03 3.65 28.05
N LEU A 240 -18.71 3.05 29.04
CA LEU A 240 -18.35 1.75 29.58
C LEU A 240 -18.41 0.66 28.49
N ILE A 241 -19.52 0.58 27.77
CA ILE A 241 -19.71 -0.40 26.70
C ILE A 241 -18.76 -0.10 25.54
N GLY A 242 -18.59 1.17 25.20
CA GLY A 242 -17.68 1.61 24.14
C GLY A 242 -16.23 1.25 24.42
N PHE A 243 -15.74 1.50 25.63
CA PHE A 243 -14.35 1.17 26.00
C PHE A 243 -14.10 -0.34 26.14
N LEU A 244 -15.08 -1.10 26.58
CA LEU A 244 -14.93 -2.56 26.67
C LEU A 244 -15.14 -3.28 25.33
N GLY A 245 -16.03 -2.78 24.48
CA GLY A 245 -16.46 -3.48 23.26
C GLY A 245 -15.58 -3.17 22.04
N ILE A 246 -15.55 -1.93 21.61
CA ILE A 246 -14.92 -1.56 20.33
C ILE A 246 -13.40 -1.76 20.33
N PRO A 247 -12.64 -1.29 21.34
CA PRO A 247 -11.20 -1.50 21.36
C PRO A 247 -10.81 -2.97 21.47
N ALA A 248 -11.56 -3.76 22.26
CA ALA A 248 -11.31 -5.19 22.36
C ALA A 248 -11.55 -5.93 21.04
N PHE A 249 -12.61 -5.56 20.33
CA PHE A 249 -12.89 -6.11 19.00
C PHE A 249 -11.78 -5.73 17.99
N LEU A 250 -11.39 -4.46 17.94
CA LEU A 250 -10.31 -3.98 17.05
C LEU A 250 -8.98 -4.66 17.39
N LEU A 251 -8.66 -4.86 18.67
CA LEU A 251 -7.47 -5.58 19.11
C LEU A 251 -7.41 -6.99 18.51
N VAL A 252 -8.52 -7.75 18.59
CA VAL A 252 -8.60 -9.11 18.03
C VAL A 252 -8.41 -9.09 16.51
N VAL A 253 -9.02 -8.14 15.81
CA VAL A 253 -8.88 -8.01 14.36
C VAL A 253 -7.43 -7.68 13.97
N ILE A 254 -6.82 -6.70 14.63
CA ILE A 254 -5.44 -6.28 14.32
C ILE A 254 -4.43 -7.38 14.66
N GLN A 255 -4.61 -8.10 15.79
CA GLN A 255 -3.76 -9.26 16.13
C GLN A 255 -3.88 -10.40 15.12
N GLY A 256 -5.02 -10.54 14.46
CA GLY A 256 -5.20 -11.50 13.37
C GLY A 256 -4.50 -11.12 12.07
N LEU A 257 -4.28 -9.83 11.84
CA LEU A 257 -3.65 -9.29 10.63
C LEU A 257 -2.14 -9.04 10.79
N TYR A 258 -1.71 -8.64 11.98
CA TYR A 258 -0.34 -8.20 12.24
C TYR A 258 0.26 -8.91 13.45
N THR A 259 1.52 -9.34 13.35
CA THR A 259 2.29 -9.89 14.46
C THR A 259 2.94 -8.75 15.25
N ILE A 260 2.18 -8.08 16.10
CA ILE A 260 2.68 -7.01 16.95
C ILE A 260 2.77 -7.54 18.38
N PRO A 261 3.98 -7.59 18.99
CA PRO A 261 4.13 -8.01 20.37
C PRO A 261 3.56 -6.97 21.34
N ASP A 262 3.07 -7.44 22.49
CA ASP A 262 2.64 -6.61 23.63
C ASP A 262 1.56 -5.54 23.32
N MET A 263 0.61 -5.82 22.42
CA MET A 263 -0.54 -4.96 22.23
C MET A 263 -1.36 -4.86 23.51
N ARG A 264 -1.53 -3.65 24.02
CA ARG A 264 -2.32 -3.34 25.21
C ARG A 264 -3.45 -2.39 24.86
N LEU A 265 -4.58 -2.56 25.55
CA LEU A 265 -5.69 -1.61 25.47
C LEU A 265 -5.34 -0.39 26.34
N GLU A 266 -5.17 0.75 25.72
CA GLU A 266 -5.05 2.04 26.40
C GLU A 266 -6.37 2.79 26.27
N TYR A 267 -6.84 3.32 27.42
CA TYR A 267 -8.09 4.06 27.49
C TYR A 267 -7.78 5.55 27.64
N ASP A 268 -8.11 6.33 26.63
CA ASP A 268 -7.94 7.77 26.69
C ASP A 268 -9.15 8.42 27.35
N TRP A 269 -9.01 8.67 28.66
CA TRP A 269 -10.03 9.31 29.47
C TRP A 269 -10.29 10.78 29.06
N LEU A 270 -9.34 11.45 28.47
CA LEU A 270 -9.49 12.82 28.00
C LEU A 270 -10.49 12.88 26.84
N TYR A 271 -10.30 12.07 25.80
CA TYR A 271 -11.22 12.01 24.67
C TYR A 271 -12.59 11.45 25.08
N GLY A 272 -12.63 10.46 25.97
CA GLY A 272 -13.87 9.93 26.51
C GLY A 272 -14.68 10.99 27.25
N SER A 273 -14.06 11.75 28.14
CA SER A 273 -14.74 12.82 28.90
C SER A 273 -15.15 13.98 28.01
N LEU A 274 -14.32 14.37 27.02
CA LEU A 274 -14.64 15.40 26.03
C LEU A 274 -15.85 15.00 25.18
N GLY A 275 -15.94 13.73 24.79
CA GLY A 275 -17.08 13.18 24.07
C GLY A 275 -18.37 13.30 24.87
N ILE A 276 -18.37 12.89 26.16
CA ILE A 276 -19.53 13.07 27.03
C ILE A 276 -19.90 14.55 27.18
N LEU A 277 -18.91 15.41 27.40
CA LEU A 277 -19.16 16.85 27.53
C LEU A 277 -19.84 17.41 26.28
N LEU A 278 -19.40 17.03 25.10
CA LEU A 278 -19.96 17.47 23.84
C LEU A 278 -21.42 17.04 23.69
N PHE A 279 -21.75 15.79 24.06
CA PHE A 279 -23.12 15.30 24.06
C PHE A 279 -23.99 16.00 25.10
N VAL A 280 -23.49 16.21 26.30
CA VAL A 280 -24.20 16.96 27.36
C VAL A 280 -24.51 18.37 26.89
N VAL A 281 -23.56 19.09 26.31
CA VAL A 281 -23.77 20.45 25.80
C VAL A 281 -24.80 20.44 24.67
N GLY A 282 -24.73 19.52 23.74
CA GLY A 282 -25.67 19.40 22.62
C GLY A 282 -27.10 19.10 23.08
N VAL A 283 -27.27 18.08 23.91
CA VAL A 283 -28.59 17.63 24.38
C VAL A 283 -29.19 18.61 25.40
N LEU A 284 -28.37 19.16 26.32
CA LEU A 284 -28.81 20.18 27.27
C LEU A 284 -29.18 21.47 26.55
N GLY A 285 -28.40 21.88 25.56
CA GLY A 285 -28.71 23.02 24.68
C GLY A 285 -30.06 22.83 23.96
N ALA A 286 -30.31 21.64 23.45
CA ALA A 286 -31.58 21.28 22.82
C ALA A 286 -32.76 21.34 23.80
N ALA A 287 -32.58 20.81 25.00
CA ALA A 287 -33.62 20.82 26.06
C ALA A 287 -33.92 22.25 26.54
N LEU A 288 -32.89 23.06 26.76
CA LEU A 288 -33.05 24.48 27.11
C LEU A 288 -33.77 25.27 26.01
N PHE A 289 -33.37 25.06 24.75
CA PHE A 289 -33.99 25.71 23.61
C PHE A 289 -35.49 25.39 23.51
N ALA A 290 -35.85 24.10 23.65
CA ALA A 290 -37.22 23.65 23.63
C ALA A 290 -38.04 24.27 24.78
N SER A 291 -37.51 24.26 26.01
CA SER A 291 -38.17 24.76 27.22
C SER A 291 -38.36 26.28 27.20
N ILE A 292 -37.30 27.03 26.92
CA ILE A 292 -37.33 28.51 26.94
C ILE A 292 -38.32 29.06 25.91
N ARG A 293 -38.40 28.43 24.76
CA ARG A 293 -39.29 28.87 23.68
C ARG A 293 -40.76 28.88 24.09
N ASP A 294 -41.23 27.87 24.82
CA ASP A 294 -42.61 27.74 25.23
C ASP A 294 -42.89 28.55 26.54
N MET A 295 -41.91 28.69 27.43
CA MET A 295 -42.06 29.52 28.66
C MET A 295 -42.08 31.01 28.45
N ARG A 296 -41.79 31.51 27.24
CA ARG A 296 -41.93 32.95 26.89
C ARG A 296 -43.38 33.37 26.76
N GLN A 297 -44.35 32.39 26.72
CA GLN A 297 -45.78 32.67 26.62
C GLN A 297 -46.35 33.12 28.00
N MET A 298 -47.49 33.86 27.98
CA MET A 298 -48.19 34.24 29.19
C MET A 298 -48.81 33.04 29.91
N PRO A 299 -48.85 32.95 31.27
CA PRO A 299 -49.42 31.84 32.01
C PRO A 299 -50.86 31.50 31.58
N ALA A 300 -51.69 32.51 31.35
CA ALA A 300 -53.07 32.34 30.92
C ALA A 300 -53.22 31.66 29.55
N THR A 301 -52.22 31.87 28.64
CA THR A 301 -52.20 31.23 27.32
C THR A 301 -51.64 29.80 27.36
N LEU A 302 -50.83 29.49 28.39
CA LEU A 302 -50.32 28.14 28.62
C LEU A 302 -51.39 27.21 29.18
N MET A 303 -52.30 27.70 30.03
CA MET A 303 -53.40 26.97 30.60
C MET A 303 -54.57 26.67 29.60
N ARG A 304 -54.64 27.48 28.50
CA ARG A 304 -55.64 27.23 27.47
C ARG A 304 -55.17 26.20 26.46
N PRO A 305 -56.07 25.33 25.92
CA PRO A 305 -55.77 24.47 24.81
C PRO A 305 -55.18 25.29 23.66
N LYS A 306 -54.14 24.80 23.02
CA LYS A 306 -53.46 25.48 21.91
C LYS A 306 -54.44 25.70 20.77
N ALA A 307 -54.76 26.94 20.46
CA ALA A 307 -55.65 27.25 19.34
C ALA A 307 -55.06 26.70 18.03
N PRO A 308 -55.88 26.11 17.14
CA PRO A 308 -55.42 25.63 15.87
C PRO A 308 -54.77 26.79 15.09
N LYS A 309 -53.52 26.63 14.67
CA LYS A 309 -52.90 27.64 13.78
C LYS A 309 -53.72 27.77 12.49
N ALA A 310 -54.09 29.01 12.12
CA ALA A 310 -54.73 29.30 10.87
C ALA A 310 -53.96 28.65 9.70
N GLY A 311 -54.70 28.05 8.76
CA GLY A 311 -54.14 27.23 7.69
C GLY A 311 -53.20 28.04 6.79
N SER A 312 -51.92 27.80 6.87
CA SER A 312 -50.96 28.26 5.85
C SER A 312 -50.96 27.29 4.68
N ARG A 313 -50.87 27.80 3.45
CA ARG A 313 -50.70 26.95 2.26
C ARG A 313 -49.49 26.05 2.42
N ILE A 314 -49.68 24.77 2.18
CA ILE A 314 -48.59 23.77 2.25
C ILE A 314 -47.92 23.66 0.90
N LEU A 315 -46.64 23.20 0.90
CA LEU A 315 -45.85 23.04 -0.31
C LEU A 315 -46.51 22.12 -1.34
N LEU A 316 -47.22 21.08 -0.85
CA LEU A 316 -47.94 20.11 -1.71
C LEU A 316 -49.10 20.76 -2.48
N GLU A 317 -49.73 21.82 -1.95
CA GLU A 317 -50.76 22.59 -2.64
C GLU A 317 -50.22 23.35 -3.87
N ARG A 318 -48.89 23.62 -3.88
CA ARG A 318 -48.23 24.27 -5.01
C ARG A 318 -48.08 23.35 -6.22
N ILE A 319 -48.05 22.03 -5.97
CA ILE A 319 -47.97 21.00 -7.00
C ILE A 319 -49.42 20.64 -7.43
N ARG A 320 -50.02 21.48 -8.27
CA ARG A 320 -51.43 21.38 -8.68
C ARG A 320 -51.85 19.99 -9.19
N PRO A 321 -51.09 19.25 -10.03
CA PRO A 321 -51.54 17.96 -10.57
C PRO A 321 -51.65 16.89 -9.46
N VAL A 322 -50.74 16.87 -8.49
CA VAL A 322 -50.77 15.91 -7.37
C VAL A 322 -51.93 16.26 -6.43
N TRP A 323 -52.08 17.54 -6.09
CA TRP A 323 -53.14 18.01 -5.19
C TRP A 323 -54.54 17.73 -5.72
N LYS A 324 -54.77 17.89 -7.02
CA LYS A 324 -56.09 17.60 -7.62
C LYS A 324 -56.48 16.12 -7.56
N ARG A 325 -55.52 15.20 -7.68
CA ARG A 325 -55.76 13.74 -7.65
C ARG A 325 -55.91 13.16 -6.25
N MET A 326 -55.57 13.89 -5.20
CA MET A 326 -55.72 13.43 -3.82
C MET A 326 -57.16 13.46 -3.35
N SER A 327 -57.59 12.40 -2.63
CA SER A 327 -58.88 12.34 -1.93
C SER A 327 -58.95 13.39 -0.81
N PHE A 328 -60.15 13.72 -0.35
CA PHE A 328 -60.35 14.69 0.73
C PHE A 328 -59.57 14.28 2.00
N LEU A 329 -59.62 13.01 2.40
CA LEU A 329 -58.93 12.50 3.59
C LEU A 329 -57.40 12.71 3.46
N ASN A 330 -56.83 12.39 2.31
CA ASN A 330 -55.39 12.56 2.06
C ASN A 330 -54.98 14.04 2.09
N LYS A 331 -55.87 14.95 1.58
CA LYS A 331 -55.63 16.40 1.66
C LYS A 331 -55.60 16.89 3.11
N VAL A 332 -56.53 16.41 3.95
CA VAL A 332 -56.63 16.75 5.38
C VAL A 332 -55.40 16.21 6.09
N THR A 333 -55.01 14.95 5.84
CA THR A 333 -53.81 14.33 6.42
C THR A 333 -52.53 15.09 6.04
N ALA A 334 -52.38 15.39 4.76
CA ALA A 334 -51.24 16.17 4.29
C ALA A 334 -51.15 17.56 4.97
N ARG A 335 -52.32 18.27 5.05
CA ARG A 335 -52.37 19.56 5.78
C ARG A 335 -51.99 19.40 7.26
N ASN A 336 -52.41 18.36 7.94
CA ASN A 336 -52.06 18.11 9.34
C ASN A 336 -50.59 17.83 9.52
N ILE A 337 -50.01 17.00 8.66
CA ILE A 337 -48.56 16.68 8.70
C ILE A 337 -47.71 17.93 8.49
N PHE A 338 -48.00 18.68 7.41
CA PHE A 338 -47.23 19.87 7.06
C PHE A 338 -47.53 21.12 7.89
N ARG A 339 -48.55 21.06 8.71
CA ARG A 339 -48.93 22.15 9.65
C ARG A 339 -47.85 22.38 10.71
N PHE A 340 -47.24 21.29 11.19
CA PHE A 340 -46.19 21.33 12.22
C PHE A 340 -44.80 21.02 11.59
N LYS A 341 -44.35 21.87 10.67
CA LYS A 341 -43.12 21.67 9.89
C LYS A 341 -41.92 21.33 10.75
N SER A 342 -41.72 21.99 11.89
CA SER A 342 -40.61 21.74 12.80
C SER A 342 -40.64 20.31 13.33
N ARG A 343 -41.80 19.82 13.80
CA ARG A 343 -41.97 18.47 14.30
C ARG A 343 -41.74 17.43 13.20
N LEU A 344 -42.29 17.71 11.99
CA LEU A 344 -42.10 16.85 10.82
C LEU A 344 -40.59 16.72 10.50
N ILE A 345 -39.88 17.86 10.37
CA ILE A 345 -38.45 17.86 10.04
C ILE A 345 -37.61 17.13 11.11
N MET A 346 -37.92 17.34 12.39
CA MET A 346 -37.22 16.66 13.48
C MET A 346 -37.43 15.16 13.44
N THR A 347 -38.70 14.71 13.25
CA THR A 347 -39.02 13.28 13.22
C THR A 347 -38.43 12.60 11.99
N VAL A 348 -38.66 13.20 10.81
CA VAL A 348 -38.11 12.67 9.54
C VAL A 348 -36.59 12.68 9.58
N GLY A 349 -35.97 13.76 10.06
CA GLY A 349 -34.53 13.86 10.17
C GLY A 349 -33.92 12.85 11.15
N GLY A 350 -34.56 12.60 12.29
CA GLY A 350 -34.12 11.57 13.24
C GLY A 350 -34.20 10.17 12.62
N VAL A 351 -35.33 9.82 12.02
CA VAL A 351 -35.49 8.50 11.36
C VAL A 351 -34.52 8.35 10.19
N ALA A 352 -34.40 9.39 9.35
CA ALA A 352 -33.48 9.38 8.22
C ALA A 352 -32.02 9.25 8.68
N GLY A 353 -31.64 9.92 9.77
CA GLY A 353 -30.30 9.78 10.36
C GLY A 353 -30.01 8.36 10.81
N CYS A 354 -30.92 7.74 11.55
CA CYS A 354 -30.77 6.34 11.97
C CYS A 354 -30.72 5.38 10.78
N ALA A 355 -31.60 5.57 9.78
CA ALA A 355 -31.61 4.76 8.56
C ALA A 355 -30.31 4.92 7.76
N ALA A 356 -29.78 6.14 7.65
CA ALA A 356 -28.51 6.42 6.98
C ALA A 356 -27.34 5.70 7.65
N LEU A 357 -27.31 5.65 9.00
CA LEU A 357 -26.26 4.93 9.74
C LEU A 357 -26.31 3.42 9.50
N ILE A 358 -27.51 2.84 9.48
CA ILE A 358 -27.68 1.41 9.17
C ILE A 358 -27.25 1.13 7.73
N LEU A 359 -27.69 1.95 6.77
CA LEU A 359 -27.28 1.82 5.37
C LEU A 359 -25.77 1.98 5.20
N CYS A 360 -25.14 2.93 5.91
CA CYS A 360 -23.70 3.10 5.88
C CYS A 360 -22.96 1.84 6.37
N GLY A 361 -23.42 1.25 7.48
CA GLY A 361 -22.85 -0.01 7.98
C GLY A 361 -22.98 -1.17 6.99
N LEU A 362 -24.16 -1.32 6.37
CA LEU A 362 -24.38 -2.34 5.35
C LEU A 362 -23.54 -2.08 4.08
N ALA A 363 -23.46 -0.82 3.64
CA ALA A 363 -22.67 -0.45 2.47
C ALA A 363 -21.17 -0.71 2.68
N ILE A 364 -20.64 -0.45 3.88
CA ILE A 364 -19.25 -0.81 4.23
C ILE A 364 -19.07 -2.33 4.13
N ASN A 365 -20.00 -3.11 4.72
CA ASN A 365 -19.94 -4.57 4.64
C ASN A 365 -19.96 -5.08 3.19
N ASP A 366 -20.83 -4.55 2.35
CA ASP A 366 -20.94 -4.95 0.94
C ASP A 366 -19.69 -4.54 0.15
N THR A 367 -19.14 -3.35 0.43
CA THR A 367 -17.90 -2.87 -0.20
C THR A 367 -16.73 -3.79 0.13
N VAL A 368 -16.57 -4.15 1.42
CA VAL A 368 -15.51 -5.07 1.86
C VAL A 368 -15.69 -6.46 1.24
N ALA A 369 -16.92 -6.97 1.20
CA ALA A 369 -17.21 -8.27 0.58
C ALA A 369 -16.95 -8.28 -0.94
N ALA A 370 -17.17 -7.16 -1.62
CA ALA A 370 -16.92 -7.01 -3.05
C ALA A 370 -15.43 -6.78 -3.39
N LEU A 371 -14.61 -6.40 -2.42
CA LEU A 371 -13.20 -6.04 -2.67
C LEU A 371 -12.42 -7.21 -3.29
N GLY A 372 -12.48 -8.39 -2.66
CA GLY A 372 -11.80 -9.59 -3.15
C GLY A 372 -12.23 -9.99 -4.57
N PRO A 373 -13.54 -10.20 -4.83
CA PRO A 373 -14.01 -10.51 -6.16
C PRO A 373 -13.68 -9.45 -7.22
N ASN A 374 -13.74 -8.17 -6.88
CA ASN A 374 -13.40 -7.10 -7.81
C ASN A 374 -11.89 -7.06 -8.11
N GLN A 375 -11.05 -7.28 -7.10
CA GLN A 375 -9.60 -7.31 -7.28
C GLN A 375 -9.17 -8.51 -8.13
N TYR A 376 -9.58 -9.73 -7.74
CA TYR A 376 -9.10 -10.97 -8.34
C TYR A 376 -9.91 -11.50 -9.52
N ARG A 377 -10.98 -10.81 -9.93
CA ARG A 377 -11.71 -11.12 -11.17
C ARG A 377 -11.70 -9.98 -12.16
N GLY A 378 -11.49 -8.75 -11.67
CA GLY A 378 -11.54 -7.54 -12.49
C GLY A 378 -10.18 -6.92 -12.79
N VAL A 379 -9.20 -7.10 -11.89
CA VAL A 379 -7.86 -6.48 -12.02
C VAL A 379 -6.79 -7.55 -12.14
N ASP A 380 -6.62 -8.38 -11.12
CA ASP A 380 -5.60 -9.43 -11.08
C ASP A 380 -6.22 -10.77 -11.51
N GLN A 381 -6.24 -11.04 -12.79
CA GLN A 381 -6.90 -12.22 -13.35
C GLN A 381 -5.99 -13.46 -13.42
N TYR A 382 -4.78 -13.38 -12.87
CA TYR A 382 -3.85 -14.52 -12.84
C TYR A 382 -4.07 -15.43 -11.62
N ASP A 383 -3.92 -16.73 -11.82
CA ASP A 383 -4.06 -17.74 -10.76
C ASP A 383 -2.74 -18.01 -10.03
N MET A 384 -1.59 -17.86 -10.72
CA MET A 384 -0.27 -18.15 -10.18
C MET A 384 0.74 -17.11 -10.63
N PHE A 385 1.67 -16.84 -9.74
CA PHE A 385 2.81 -16.00 -9.99
C PHE A 385 4.10 -16.75 -9.62
N ALA A 386 5.02 -16.89 -10.57
CA ALA A 386 6.31 -17.54 -10.36
C ALA A 386 7.45 -16.55 -10.62
N MET A 387 8.41 -16.48 -9.69
CA MET A 387 9.63 -15.70 -9.86
C MET A 387 10.81 -16.64 -10.12
N THR A 388 11.65 -16.28 -11.08
CA THR A 388 12.91 -16.96 -11.35
C THR A 388 14.10 -16.05 -11.06
N ALA A 389 15.29 -16.62 -11.04
CA ALA A 389 16.52 -15.83 -11.11
C ALA A 389 16.72 -15.28 -12.53
N ASP A 390 17.46 -14.16 -12.65
CA ASP A 390 17.76 -13.55 -13.94
C ASP A 390 18.39 -14.58 -14.90
N GLY A 391 17.80 -14.77 -16.08
CA GLY A 391 18.27 -15.65 -17.15
C GLY A 391 17.61 -17.04 -17.20
N ASP A 392 16.75 -17.39 -16.25
CA ASP A 392 16.05 -18.68 -16.21
C ASP A 392 14.60 -18.59 -16.74
N GLU A 393 14.19 -17.44 -17.27
CA GLU A 393 12.83 -17.16 -17.72
C GLU A 393 12.43 -18.09 -18.89
N ASP A 394 13.29 -18.21 -19.88
CA ASP A 394 13.04 -19.05 -21.08
C ASP A 394 12.89 -20.54 -20.70
N GLU A 395 13.68 -21.02 -19.72
CA GLU A 395 13.60 -22.41 -19.26
C GLU A 395 12.30 -22.65 -18.51
N LEU A 396 11.89 -21.72 -17.64
CA LEU A 396 10.61 -21.80 -16.94
C LEU A 396 9.44 -21.77 -17.90
N HIS A 397 9.44 -20.82 -18.85
CA HIS A 397 8.41 -20.71 -19.89
C HIS A 397 8.27 -22.02 -20.67
N SER A 398 9.39 -22.55 -21.15
CA SER A 398 9.41 -23.82 -21.92
C SER A 398 8.82 -24.98 -21.13
N LYS A 399 9.15 -25.09 -19.83
CA LYS A 399 8.62 -26.14 -18.95
C LYS A 399 7.12 -25.99 -18.69
N LEU A 400 6.63 -24.75 -18.48
CA LEU A 400 5.21 -24.47 -18.26
C LEU A 400 4.37 -24.76 -19.51
N VAL A 401 4.87 -24.38 -20.70
CA VAL A 401 4.23 -24.73 -21.98
C VAL A 401 4.17 -26.26 -22.18
N GLN A 402 5.24 -26.96 -21.83
CA GLN A 402 5.33 -28.41 -21.99
C GLN A 402 4.40 -29.18 -21.05
N ASP A 403 4.13 -28.64 -19.83
CA ASP A 403 3.20 -29.28 -18.87
C ASP A 403 1.74 -29.22 -19.35
N GLY A 404 1.38 -28.30 -20.24
CA GLY A 404 0.09 -28.23 -20.93
C GLY A 404 -1.13 -27.99 -20.04
N LYS A 405 -0.89 -27.57 -18.76
CA LYS A 405 -1.95 -27.25 -17.78
C LYS A 405 -2.20 -25.76 -17.65
N THR A 406 -1.32 -24.94 -18.19
CA THR A 406 -1.42 -23.49 -18.19
C THR A 406 -2.16 -23.01 -19.44
N THR A 407 -3.15 -22.16 -19.28
CA THR A 407 -3.97 -21.63 -20.38
C THR A 407 -3.27 -20.44 -21.04
N THR A 408 -2.69 -19.57 -20.23
CA THR A 408 -1.98 -18.37 -20.66
C THR A 408 -0.74 -18.18 -19.78
N ILE A 409 0.39 -17.88 -20.38
CA ILE A 409 1.64 -17.55 -19.69
C ILE A 409 2.04 -16.16 -20.14
N MET A 410 2.25 -15.27 -19.17
CA MET A 410 2.65 -13.91 -19.43
C MET A 410 3.95 -13.58 -18.68
N GLU A 411 4.91 -13.07 -19.42
CA GLU A 411 6.18 -12.61 -18.86
C GLU A 411 6.03 -11.18 -18.38
N THR A 412 6.29 -10.96 -17.10
CA THR A 412 6.19 -9.63 -16.48
C THR A 412 7.45 -9.32 -15.69
N ARG A 413 7.84 -8.07 -15.72
CA ARG A 413 8.92 -7.55 -14.86
C ARG A 413 8.30 -6.74 -13.72
N ILE A 414 8.59 -7.14 -12.49
CA ILE A 414 8.11 -6.44 -11.31
C ILE A 414 9.26 -5.67 -10.67
N GLU A 415 9.07 -4.38 -10.54
CA GLU A 415 10.01 -3.48 -9.87
C GLU A 415 9.29 -2.71 -8.75
N SER A 416 10.02 -2.44 -7.67
CA SER A 416 9.53 -1.55 -6.63
C SER A 416 10.05 -0.15 -6.88
N GLY A 417 9.15 0.81 -6.93
CA GLY A 417 9.45 2.22 -7.08
C GLY A 417 8.91 3.05 -5.92
N GLU A 418 9.35 4.29 -5.82
CA GLU A 418 8.86 5.25 -4.85
C GLU A 418 8.34 6.49 -5.59
N ILE A 419 7.08 6.83 -5.38
CA ILE A 419 6.49 8.05 -5.92
C ILE A 419 6.47 9.10 -4.81
N THR A 420 7.16 10.22 -5.06
CA THR A 420 7.15 11.37 -4.15
C THR A 420 6.16 12.41 -4.68
N ASN A 421 5.20 12.81 -3.86
CA ASN A 421 4.31 13.91 -4.20
C ASN A 421 5.02 15.26 -4.07
N GLY A 422 4.43 16.35 -4.59
CA GLY A 422 5.00 17.70 -4.55
C GLY A 422 5.19 18.27 -3.13
N GLU A 423 4.67 17.60 -2.10
CA GLU A 423 4.78 17.97 -0.68
C GLU A 423 5.88 17.17 0.06
N GLY A 424 6.62 16.31 -0.67
CA GLY A 424 7.73 15.54 -0.10
C GLY A 424 7.33 14.24 0.62
N SER A 425 6.07 13.83 0.53
CA SER A 425 5.63 12.51 1.03
C SER A 425 5.86 11.46 -0.04
N SER A 426 6.56 10.39 0.33
CA SER A 426 6.87 9.27 -0.55
C SER A 426 5.95 8.09 -0.28
N THR A 427 5.50 7.45 -1.35
CA THR A 427 4.72 6.21 -1.28
C THR A 427 5.40 5.15 -2.13
N SER A 428 5.64 3.99 -1.55
CA SER A 428 6.15 2.85 -2.32
C SER A 428 5.08 2.33 -3.26
N VAL A 429 5.46 2.11 -4.50
CA VAL A 429 4.61 1.54 -5.55
C VAL A 429 5.31 0.34 -6.16
N GLN A 430 4.52 -0.64 -6.54
CA GLN A 430 4.98 -1.77 -7.32
C GLN A 430 4.69 -1.47 -8.80
N LEU A 431 5.72 -1.53 -9.62
CA LEU A 431 5.64 -1.35 -11.07
C LEU A 431 5.62 -2.72 -11.72
N THR A 432 4.54 -3.02 -12.42
CA THR A 432 4.46 -4.23 -13.25
C THR A 432 4.62 -3.80 -14.71
N ILE A 433 5.69 -4.22 -15.32
CA ILE A 433 6.04 -3.92 -16.72
C ILE A 433 5.64 -5.11 -17.57
N ILE A 434 4.81 -4.88 -18.57
CA ILE A 434 4.23 -5.90 -19.43
C ILE A 434 4.48 -5.53 -20.88
N PRO A 435 4.73 -6.49 -21.78
CA PRO A 435 4.78 -6.24 -23.20
C PRO A 435 3.47 -5.65 -23.72
N GLU A 436 3.55 -4.62 -24.56
CA GLU A 436 2.37 -3.94 -25.13
C GLU A 436 1.41 -4.90 -25.84
N SER A 437 1.95 -5.96 -26.44
CA SER A 437 1.16 -7.02 -27.11
C SER A 437 0.26 -7.83 -26.16
N GLN A 438 0.57 -7.86 -24.85
CA GLN A 438 -0.14 -8.66 -23.83
C GLN A 438 -1.01 -7.80 -22.89
N LEU A 439 -1.03 -6.49 -23.10
CA LEU A 439 -1.84 -5.56 -22.28
C LEU A 439 -3.34 -5.89 -22.27
N GLY A 440 -3.86 -6.46 -23.36
CA GLY A 440 -5.25 -6.88 -23.46
C GLY A 440 -5.61 -8.13 -22.65
N GLU A 441 -4.63 -8.95 -22.28
CA GLU A 441 -4.84 -10.17 -21.52
C GLU A 441 -4.95 -9.94 -20.01
N LEU A 442 -4.45 -8.81 -19.52
CA LEU A 442 -4.54 -8.38 -18.12
C LEU A 442 -5.82 -7.60 -17.80
N ASN A 443 -6.45 -6.99 -18.79
CA ASN A 443 -7.54 -6.02 -18.65
C ASN A 443 -8.83 -6.48 -19.34
N THR A 444 -9.09 -7.76 -19.47
CA THR A 444 -10.38 -8.23 -19.99
C THR A 444 -11.39 -8.41 -18.89
#